data_606cb9cbcd67c1d82dbcce03bcca0184
#
_entry.id   606cb9cbcd67c1d82dbcce03bcca0184
#
_cell.length_a   1.000
_cell.length_b   1.000
_cell.length_c   1.000
_cell.angle_alpha   90.00
_cell.angle_beta   90.00
_cell.angle_gamma   90.00
#
_symmetry.space_group_name_H-M   'P 1'
#
loop_
_entity.id
_entity.type
_entity.pdbx_description
1 polymer ?
#
loop_
_entity_poly.entity_id
_entity_poly.type
_entity_poly.pdbx_seq_one_letter_code
_entity_poly.pdbx_strand_id
1 'polypeptide(L)'
;MVYLEINKQNYQTGKPNLIDKMNKYLSNKDAKIFILIYMEGCGPCNETRPEWSKLKNVLSKHFLNKQDIVIVSIDKDLFGKLKKANKEPISFPTIRFMTNSGEIIETYEDSQISNKDRKIDSFVEWIKLKTGENNITKSEKQHKFNKTHKKYSRKTRKQRGGKWSTKYKRSINCNKPKGFSQRQYCKYGRNK
;
A
#
# COMPACT_ATOMS: atom_id res chain seq x y z
N MET A 1 6.63 7.34 -17.52
CA MET A 1 7.21 6.79 -16.28
C MET A 1 8.26 5.75 -16.62
N VAL A 2 9.37 5.74 -15.92
CA VAL A 2 10.46 4.77 -16.05
C VAL A 2 10.56 3.93 -14.79
N TYR A 3 10.74 2.61 -14.95
CA TYR A 3 10.98 1.68 -13.84
C TYR A 3 12.36 1.05 -14.00
N LEU A 4 13.19 1.12 -12.96
CA LEU A 4 14.54 0.57 -12.93
C LEU A 4 14.68 -0.40 -11.75
N GLU A 5 15.20 -1.59 -12.03
CA GLU A 5 15.56 -2.57 -11.01
C GLU A 5 17.06 -2.83 -11.07
N ILE A 6 17.79 -2.30 -10.08
CA ILE A 6 19.24 -2.33 -9.99
C ILE A 6 19.61 -3.34 -8.90
N ASN A 7 19.87 -4.56 -9.31
CA ASN A 7 20.30 -5.65 -8.44
C ASN A 7 21.64 -6.23 -8.93
N LYS A 8 22.28 -7.05 -8.12
CA LYS A 8 23.58 -7.67 -8.43
C LYS A 8 23.53 -8.48 -9.73
N GLN A 9 22.45 -9.21 -9.96
CA GLN A 9 22.30 -10.04 -11.16
C GLN A 9 22.21 -9.17 -12.44
N ASN A 10 21.39 -8.12 -12.42
CA ASN A 10 21.25 -7.20 -13.56
C ASN A 10 22.54 -6.40 -13.81
N TYR A 11 23.30 -6.11 -12.77
CA TYR A 11 24.58 -5.42 -12.87
C TYR A 11 25.67 -6.31 -13.50
N GLN A 12 25.72 -7.59 -13.12
CA GLN A 12 26.71 -8.54 -13.65
C GLN A 12 26.45 -8.95 -15.09
N THR A 13 25.19 -9.03 -15.52
CA THR A 13 24.83 -9.46 -16.89
C THR A 13 25.06 -8.41 -17.96
N GLY A 14 25.67 -7.26 -17.63
CA GLY A 14 26.03 -6.23 -18.61
C GLY A 14 24.83 -5.62 -19.36
N LYS A 15 23.61 -5.82 -18.86
CA LYS A 15 22.44 -5.09 -19.38
C LYS A 15 22.74 -3.61 -19.32
N PRO A 16 22.28 -2.81 -20.30
CA PRO A 16 22.70 -1.42 -20.48
C PRO A 16 22.80 -0.74 -19.13
N ASN A 17 23.97 -0.21 -18.83
CA ASN A 17 24.43 0.21 -17.53
C ASN A 17 23.32 0.95 -16.76
N LEU A 18 22.53 0.21 -15.95
CA LEU A 18 21.40 0.74 -15.21
C LEU A 18 21.83 1.83 -14.21
N ILE A 19 23.10 1.74 -13.75
CA ILE A 19 23.73 2.78 -12.93
C ILE A 19 23.89 4.06 -13.74
N ASP A 20 24.41 3.99 -14.98
CA ASP A 20 24.56 5.18 -15.83
C ASP A 20 23.21 5.76 -16.23
N LYS A 21 22.23 4.89 -16.49
CA LYS A 21 20.86 5.34 -16.74
C LYS A 21 20.28 6.09 -15.54
N MET A 22 20.48 5.56 -14.34
CA MET A 22 20.05 6.23 -13.11
C MET A 22 20.79 7.56 -12.90
N ASN A 23 22.11 7.59 -13.15
CA ASN A 23 22.90 8.82 -13.06
C ASN A 23 22.44 9.91 -14.04
N LYS A 24 21.94 9.53 -15.24
CA LYS A 24 21.30 10.49 -16.16
C LYS A 24 20.04 11.11 -15.57
N TYR A 25 19.19 10.31 -14.91
CA TYR A 25 18.02 10.86 -14.24
C TYR A 25 18.38 11.75 -13.04
N LEU A 26 19.41 11.38 -12.26
CA LEU A 26 19.95 12.23 -11.19
C LEU A 26 20.57 13.55 -11.71
N SER A 27 20.79 13.67 -13.01
CA SER A 27 21.28 14.89 -13.66
C SER A 27 20.18 15.66 -14.40
N ASN A 28 18.97 15.09 -14.53
CA ASN A 28 17.85 15.72 -15.20
C ASN A 28 17.05 16.59 -14.21
N LYS A 29 16.93 17.89 -14.48
CA LYS A 29 16.31 18.88 -13.59
C LYS A 29 14.85 18.60 -13.26
N ASP A 30 14.13 17.95 -14.15
CA ASP A 30 12.68 17.70 -13.99
C ASP A 30 12.37 16.31 -13.40
N ALA A 31 13.40 15.49 -13.15
CA ALA A 31 13.20 14.13 -12.68
C ALA A 31 12.68 14.08 -11.24
N LYS A 32 11.60 13.35 -11.05
CA LYS A 32 11.01 12.98 -9.76
C LYS A 32 11.34 11.52 -9.50
N ILE A 33 12.23 11.27 -8.56
CA ILE A 33 12.82 9.95 -8.33
C ILE A 33 12.28 9.37 -7.03
N PHE A 34 11.61 8.23 -7.14
CA PHE A 34 11.15 7.42 -6.02
C PHE A 34 12.03 6.17 -5.94
N ILE A 35 12.77 6.03 -4.87
CA ILE A 35 13.76 4.97 -4.71
C ILE A 35 13.52 4.10 -3.49
N LEU A 36 13.48 2.79 -3.69
CA LEU A 36 13.55 1.77 -2.65
C LEU A 36 15.00 1.24 -2.57
N ILE A 37 15.65 1.43 -1.44
CA ILE A 37 16.97 0.88 -1.15
C ILE A 37 16.77 -0.32 -0.22
N TYR A 38 17.21 -1.48 -0.65
CA TYR A 38 17.03 -2.73 0.09
C TYR A 38 18.35 -3.47 0.29
N MET A 39 18.34 -4.38 1.23
CA MET A 39 19.43 -5.31 1.51
C MET A 39 18.96 -6.74 1.31
N GLU A 40 19.77 -7.58 0.70
CA GLU A 40 19.49 -9.00 0.61
C GLU A 40 19.53 -9.67 2.01
N GLY A 41 18.66 -10.66 2.24
CA GLY A 41 18.54 -11.31 3.54
C GLY A 41 17.76 -10.52 4.60
N CYS A 42 17.29 -9.31 4.27
CA CYS A 42 16.48 -8.49 5.16
C CYS A 42 15.00 -8.90 5.06
N GLY A 43 14.40 -9.38 6.15
CA GLY A 43 13.00 -9.81 6.20
C GLY A 43 12.02 -8.74 5.73
N PRO A 44 11.99 -7.54 6.34
CA PRO A 44 11.11 -6.44 5.88
C PRO A 44 11.33 -6.01 4.43
N CYS A 45 12.56 -6.14 3.90
CA CYS A 45 12.85 -5.86 2.50
C CYS A 45 12.17 -6.88 1.58
N ASN A 46 12.18 -8.16 1.97
CA ASN A 46 11.54 -9.24 1.21
C ASN A 46 10.02 -9.08 1.12
N GLU A 47 9.40 -8.50 2.13
CA GLU A 47 7.97 -8.17 2.11
C GLU A 47 7.67 -6.92 1.27
N THR A 48 8.56 -5.92 1.30
CA THR A 48 8.36 -4.63 0.63
C THR A 48 8.62 -4.71 -0.88
N ARG A 49 9.66 -5.42 -1.31
CA ARG A 49 10.07 -5.50 -2.74
C ARG A 49 8.97 -5.98 -3.69
N PRO A 50 8.21 -7.05 -3.40
CA PRO A 50 7.11 -7.48 -4.25
C PRO A 50 6.02 -6.42 -4.40
N GLU A 51 5.67 -5.71 -3.31
CA GLU A 51 4.68 -4.64 -3.36
C GLU A 51 5.18 -3.44 -4.19
N TRP A 52 6.46 -3.07 -4.03
CA TRP A 52 7.10 -2.03 -4.83
C TRP A 52 7.15 -2.36 -6.31
N SER A 53 7.43 -3.60 -6.66
CA SER A 53 7.51 -4.04 -8.07
C SER A 53 6.18 -3.94 -8.81
N LYS A 54 5.04 -4.06 -8.12
CA LYS A 54 3.69 -3.90 -8.69
C LYS A 54 3.46 -2.48 -9.22
N LEU A 55 4.19 -1.47 -8.73
CA LEU A 55 4.11 -0.09 -9.20
C LEU A 55 4.32 0.03 -10.71
N LYS A 56 5.20 -0.81 -11.27
CA LYS A 56 5.44 -0.86 -12.72
C LYS A 56 4.14 -1.03 -13.52
N ASN A 57 3.27 -1.90 -13.08
CA ASN A 57 2.02 -2.23 -13.79
C ASN A 57 0.89 -1.26 -13.45
N VAL A 58 0.80 -0.85 -12.18
CA VAL A 58 -0.29 0.00 -11.69
C VAL A 58 -0.14 1.44 -12.19
N LEU A 59 1.08 1.98 -12.12
CA LEU A 59 1.35 3.37 -12.48
C LEU A 59 1.61 3.57 -13.98
N SER A 60 1.97 2.53 -14.73
CA SER A 60 2.20 2.65 -16.17
C SER A 60 0.99 3.23 -16.90
N LYS A 61 -0.22 2.88 -16.51
CA LYS A 61 -1.46 3.39 -17.10
C LYS A 61 -1.74 4.85 -16.77
N HIS A 62 -1.28 5.33 -15.61
CA HIS A 62 -1.50 6.70 -15.15
C HIS A 62 -0.44 7.67 -15.66
N PHE A 63 0.77 7.20 -15.88
CA PHE A 63 1.94 8.02 -16.23
C PHE A 63 2.54 7.69 -17.60
N LEU A 64 1.72 7.21 -18.55
CA LEU A 64 2.17 6.75 -19.88
C LEU A 64 3.10 7.75 -20.60
N ASN A 65 2.80 9.04 -20.50
CA ASN A 65 3.53 10.11 -21.22
C ASN A 65 4.51 10.90 -20.33
N LYS A 66 4.67 10.53 -19.04
CA LYS A 66 5.53 11.25 -18.10
C LYS A 66 6.86 10.53 -17.93
N GLN A 67 7.87 10.91 -18.71
CA GLN A 67 9.21 10.32 -18.61
C GLN A 67 10.06 10.91 -17.46
N ASP A 68 9.57 11.96 -16.81
CA ASP A 68 10.17 12.62 -15.65
C ASP A 68 10.00 11.85 -14.35
N ILE A 69 9.05 10.90 -14.29
CA ILE A 69 8.80 10.07 -13.09
C ILE A 69 9.62 8.78 -13.20
N VAL A 70 10.52 8.59 -12.25
CA VAL A 70 11.43 7.44 -12.17
C VAL A 70 11.19 6.68 -10.88
N ILE A 71 10.88 5.40 -11.00
CA ILE A 71 10.71 4.47 -9.89
C ILE A 71 11.86 3.48 -9.92
N VAL A 72 12.58 3.38 -8.80
CA VAL A 72 13.81 2.59 -8.71
C VAL A 72 13.74 1.65 -7.53
N SER A 73 14.17 0.41 -7.71
CA SER A 73 14.63 -0.46 -6.62
C SER A 73 16.14 -0.71 -6.79
N ILE A 74 16.89 -0.55 -5.71
CA ILE A 74 18.35 -0.70 -5.76
C ILE A 74 18.86 -1.49 -4.55
N ASP A 75 19.76 -2.45 -4.83
CA ASP A 75 20.52 -3.13 -3.79
C ASP A 75 21.49 -2.14 -3.10
N LYS A 76 21.61 -2.23 -1.77
CA LYS A 76 22.47 -1.35 -0.97
C LYS A 76 23.92 -1.32 -1.45
N ASP A 77 24.46 -2.49 -1.88
CA ASP A 77 25.85 -2.61 -2.31
C ASP A 77 26.13 -1.88 -3.64
N LEU A 78 25.07 -1.57 -4.40
CA LEU A 78 25.14 -0.81 -5.64
C LEU A 78 24.76 0.66 -5.47
N PHE A 79 24.15 1.02 -4.34
CA PHE A 79 23.71 2.40 -4.07
C PHE A 79 24.89 3.38 -4.06
N GLY A 80 26.01 3.02 -3.44
CA GLY A 80 27.23 3.83 -3.41
C GLY A 80 27.89 4.07 -4.79
N LYS A 81 27.47 3.35 -5.86
CA LYS A 81 27.91 3.58 -7.23
C LYS A 81 27.18 4.72 -7.94
N LEU A 82 26.12 5.26 -7.32
CA LEU A 82 25.40 6.43 -7.83
C LEU A 82 26.20 7.70 -7.56
N LYS A 83 26.48 8.48 -8.61
CA LYS A 83 27.35 9.68 -8.54
C LYS A 83 26.82 10.81 -7.64
N LYS A 84 25.50 10.85 -7.42
CA LYS A 84 24.80 11.90 -6.64
C LYS A 84 23.91 11.32 -5.53
N ALA A 85 24.24 10.14 -5.04
CA ALA A 85 23.55 9.56 -3.88
C ALA A 85 24.15 10.16 -2.60
N ASN A 86 23.54 11.21 -2.09
CA ASN A 86 24.18 12.06 -1.08
C ASN A 86 24.15 11.50 0.35
N LYS A 87 23.36 10.49 0.67
CA LYS A 87 23.27 9.99 2.04
C LYS A 87 22.97 8.51 2.05
N GLU A 88 23.89 7.73 2.57
CA GLU A 88 23.65 6.31 2.79
C GLU A 88 22.48 6.07 3.75
N PRO A 89 21.66 5.04 3.51
CA PRO A 89 20.59 4.68 4.43
C PRO A 89 21.14 4.03 5.71
N ILE A 90 20.53 4.40 6.83
CA ILE A 90 20.90 3.85 8.16
C ILE A 90 20.18 2.51 8.42
N SER A 91 19.02 2.30 7.78
CA SER A 91 18.17 1.11 7.97
C SER A 91 17.58 0.62 6.64
N PHE A 92 17.10 -0.62 6.61
CA PHE A 92 16.53 -1.23 5.42
C PHE A 92 15.16 -1.89 5.71
N PRO A 93 14.21 -1.80 4.76
CA PRO A 93 14.28 -1.00 3.54
C PRO A 93 14.17 0.51 3.84
N THR A 94 14.84 1.32 3.04
CA THR A 94 14.67 2.78 3.05
C THR A 94 14.01 3.21 1.76
N ILE A 95 12.95 4.04 1.86
CA ILE A 95 12.20 4.52 0.71
C ILE A 95 12.24 6.04 0.71
N ARG A 96 12.68 6.65 -0.41
CA ARG A 96 12.90 8.09 -0.52
C ARG A 96 12.28 8.66 -1.78
N PHE A 97 11.82 9.90 -1.68
CA PHE A 97 11.57 10.78 -2.80
C PHE A 97 12.74 11.74 -2.94
N MET A 98 13.33 11.80 -4.11
CA MET A 98 14.53 12.57 -4.40
C MET A 98 14.36 13.42 -5.65
N THR A 99 15.07 14.54 -5.70
CA THR A 99 15.21 15.36 -6.92
C THR A 99 16.44 14.96 -7.73
N ASN A 100 16.63 15.67 -8.83
CA ASN A 100 17.72 15.52 -9.78
C ASN A 100 19.15 15.67 -9.20
N SER A 101 19.33 16.38 -8.11
CA SER A 101 20.64 16.53 -7.47
C SER A 101 20.98 15.40 -6.50
N GLY A 102 20.08 14.40 -6.36
CA GLY A 102 20.18 13.38 -5.33
C GLY A 102 19.78 13.87 -3.94
N GLU A 103 19.23 15.09 -3.86
CA GLU A 103 18.68 15.64 -2.62
C GLU A 103 17.45 14.86 -2.20
N ILE A 104 17.42 14.45 -0.94
CA ILE A 104 16.29 13.76 -0.32
C ILE A 104 15.27 14.81 0.08
N ILE A 105 14.12 14.81 -0.62
CA ILE A 105 13.01 15.71 -0.30
C ILE A 105 12.18 15.16 0.85
N GLU A 106 11.95 13.84 0.85
CA GLU A 106 11.13 13.18 1.87
C GLU A 106 11.44 11.70 1.95
N THR A 107 11.33 11.11 3.14
CA THR A 107 11.25 9.67 3.28
C THR A 107 9.79 9.22 3.28
N TYR A 108 9.53 7.99 2.88
CA TYR A 108 8.16 7.44 2.87
C TYR A 108 7.53 7.45 4.28
N GLU A 109 8.33 7.17 5.28
CA GLU A 109 7.91 7.15 6.68
C GLU A 109 7.51 8.52 7.20
N ASP A 110 8.08 9.60 6.66
CA ASP A 110 7.77 10.99 7.04
C ASP A 110 6.63 11.59 6.20
N SER A 111 6.14 10.85 5.21
CA SER A 111 5.10 11.32 4.31
C SER A 111 3.76 11.58 4.99
N GLN A 112 2.93 12.45 4.40
CA GLN A 112 1.61 12.81 4.92
C GLN A 112 0.47 11.91 4.45
N ILE A 113 0.77 10.69 3.98
CA ILE A 113 -0.27 9.72 3.60
C ILE A 113 -0.93 9.10 4.82
N SER A 114 -2.18 8.66 4.64
CA SER A 114 -2.99 8.14 5.74
C SER A 114 -2.49 6.81 6.30
N ASN A 115 -1.96 5.95 5.43
CA ASN A 115 -1.50 4.61 5.80
C ASN A 115 -0.09 4.35 5.24
N LYS A 116 0.84 3.96 6.10
CA LYS A 116 2.25 3.72 5.79
C LYS A 116 2.61 2.23 5.91
N ASP A 117 1.72 1.35 5.45
CA ASP A 117 1.83 -0.10 5.59
C ASP A 117 2.78 -0.77 4.56
N ARG A 118 3.46 0.03 3.70
CA ARG A 118 4.34 -0.44 2.63
C ARG A 118 3.64 -1.39 1.64
N LYS A 119 2.33 -1.21 1.43
CA LYS A 119 1.55 -1.90 0.40
C LYS A 119 1.41 -1.04 -0.85
N ILE A 120 1.04 -1.69 -1.94
CA ILE A 120 0.92 -1.04 -3.25
C ILE A 120 0.03 0.20 -3.23
N ASP A 121 -1.12 0.15 -2.53
CA ASP A 121 -2.07 1.27 -2.48
C ASP A 121 -1.47 2.50 -1.81
N SER A 122 -0.74 2.31 -0.70
CA SER A 122 -0.06 3.38 0.02
C SER A 122 1.10 3.98 -0.78
N PHE A 123 1.85 3.16 -1.52
CA PHE A 123 2.88 3.67 -2.43
C PHE A 123 2.28 4.48 -3.57
N VAL A 124 1.17 4.03 -4.16
CA VAL A 124 0.48 4.76 -5.22
C VAL A 124 -0.06 6.10 -4.71
N GLU A 125 -0.65 6.12 -3.52
CA GLU A 125 -1.13 7.35 -2.87
C GLU A 125 0.02 8.35 -2.69
N TRP A 126 1.14 7.91 -2.14
CA TRP A 126 2.32 8.74 -1.91
C TRP A 126 2.89 9.33 -3.21
N ILE A 127 3.07 8.48 -4.24
CA ILE A 127 3.61 8.92 -5.53
C ILE A 127 2.66 9.92 -6.20
N LYS A 128 1.35 9.68 -6.18
CA LYS A 128 0.36 10.61 -6.73
C LYS A 128 0.36 11.96 -5.99
N LEU A 129 0.48 11.93 -4.66
CA LEU A 129 0.59 13.15 -3.85
C LEU A 129 1.79 14.00 -4.29
N LYS A 130 2.96 13.38 -4.47
CA LYS A 130 4.21 14.08 -4.86
C LYS A 130 4.25 14.51 -6.33
N THR A 131 3.52 13.85 -7.19
CA THR A 131 3.43 14.20 -8.62
C THR A 131 2.33 15.20 -8.94
N GLY A 132 1.49 15.55 -7.96
CA GLY A 132 0.39 16.51 -8.13
C GLY A 132 -0.85 15.92 -8.82
N GLU A 133 -0.96 14.58 -8.90
CA GLU A 133 -2.09 13.90 -9.54
C GLU A 133 -3.22 13.53 -8.57
N ASN A 134 -3.47 14.35 -7.57
CA ASN A 134 -4.51 14.09 -6.55
C ASN A 134 -5.96 14.15 -7.07
N ASN A 135 -6.19 14.51 -8.35
CA ASN A 135 -7.52 14.85 -8.83
C ASN A 135 -8.36 13.69 -9.41
N ILE A 136 -7.90 12.43 -9.32
CA ILE A 136 -8.66 11.33 -9.98
C ILE A 136 -9.38 10.37 -9.01
N THR A 137 -9.29 10.51 -7.69
CA THR A 137 -9.70 9.39 -6.83
C THR A 137 -10.83 9.62 -5.84
N LYS A 138 -11.38 10.82 -5.69
CA LYS A 138 -12.60 10.96 -4.85
C LYS A 138 -13.84 10.39 -5.53
N SER A 139 -13.98 10.53 -6.84
CA SER A 139 -15.13 10.01 -7.60
C SER A 139 -15.05 8.49 -7.86
N GLU A 140 -13.86 7.95 -8.17
CA GLU A 140 -13.72 6.51 -8.45
C GLU A 140 -13.73 5.63 -7.21
N LYS A 141 -13.13 6.06 -6.08
CA LYS A 141 -13.26 5.35 -4.80
C LYS A 141 -14.70 5.34 -4.31
N GLN A 142 -15.44 6.44 -4.48
CA GLN A 142 -16.84 6.51 -4.12
C GLN A 142 -17.72 5.64 -5.03
N HIS A 143 -17.38 5.55 -6.33
CA HIS A 143 -18.12 4.72 -7.28
C HIS A 143 -17.84 3.22 -7.12
N LYS A 144 -16.59 2.83 -6.85
CA LYS A 144 -16.23 1.43 -6.52
C LYS A 144 -16.76 1.02 -5.14
N PHE A 145 -16.65 1.89 -4.14
CA PHE A 145 -17.19 1.64 -2.80
C PHE A 145 -18.72 1.48 -2.86
N ASN A 146 -19.41 2.36 -3.58
CA ASN A 146 -20.86 2.27 -3.76
C ASN A 146 -21.29 1.06 -4.61
N LYS A 147 -20.47 0.62 -5.56
CA LYS A 147 -20.78 -0.56 -6.41
C LYS A 147 -20.59 -1.88 -5.66
N THR A 148 -19.58 -1.99 -4.80
CA THR A 148 -19.36 -3.16 -3.92
C THR A 148 -20.38 -3.19 -2.79
N HIS A 149 -20.68 -2.05 -2.16
CA HIS A 149 -21.73 -2.00 -1.13
C HIS A 149 -23.14 -2.25 -1.71
N LYS A 150 -23.44 -1.80 -2.93
CA LYS A 150 -24.73 -2.14 -3.58
C LYS A 150 -24.89 -3.62 -3.90
N LYS A 151 -23.79 -4.35 -4.10
CA LYS A 151 -23.82 -5.81 -4.35
C LYS A 151 -23.93 -6.63 -3.06
N TYR A 152 -23.45 -6.11 -1.91
CA TYR A 152 -23.55 -6.75 -0.59
C TYR A 152 -24.76 -6.28 0.23
N SER A 153 -25.34 -5.11 -0.05
CA SER A 153 -26.54 -4.64 0.68
C SER A 153 -27.82 -5.35 0.28
N ARG A 154 -27.75 -6.28 -0.66
CA ARG A 154 -28.90 -7.11 -1.05
C ARG A 154 -29.03 -8.39 -0.25
N LYS A 155 -28.77 -8.44 1.03
CA LYS A 155 -29.23 -9.52 1.93
C LYS A 155 -28.62 -9.48 3.33
N THR A 156 -28.35 -8.35 3.87
CA THR A 156 -28.39 -8.26 5.32
C THR A 156 -29.70 -7.56 5.69
N ARG A 157 -30.79 -8.31 5.78
CA ARG A 157 -31.87 -7.94 6.67
C ARG A 157 -31.18 -7.50 7.96
N LYS A 158 -31.25 -6.20 8.32
CA LYS A 158 -30.94 -5.76 9.67
C LYS A 158 -31.71 -6.73 10.58
N GLN A 159 -30.98 -7.66 11.19
CA GLN A 159 -31.50 -8.34 12.35
C GLN A 159 -31.60 -7.26 13.44
N ARG A 160 -32.68 -6.48 13.40
CA ARG A 160 -33.20 -5.89 14.64
C ARG A 160 -33.37 -7.09 15.54
N GLY A 161 -32.64 -7.14 16.64
CA GLY A 161 -32.85 -8.13 17.68
C GLY A 161 -34.34 -8.10 18.06
N GLY A 162 -35.14 -8.90 17.37
CA GLY A 162 -36.55 -8.94 17.53
C GLY A 162 -36.82 -9.44 18.95
N LYS A 163 -37.56 -8.66 19.75
CA LYS A 163 -38.06 -9.16 21.01
C LYS A 163 -38.77 -10.48 20.72
N TRP A 164 -38.36 -11.55 21.36
CA TRP A 164 -39.01 -12.85 21.22
C TRP A 164 -40.50 -12.74 21.47
N SER A 165 -41.29 -13.35 20.61
CA SER A 165 -42.74 -13.36 20.77
C SER A 165 -43.10 -14.06 22.08
N THR A 166 -44.22 -13.64 22.67
CA THR A 166 -44.75 -14.24 23.92
C THR A 166 -44.94 -15.75 23.74
N LYS A 167 -45.42 -16.18 22.56
CA LYS A 167 -45.58 -17.59 22.21
C LYS A 167 -44.25 -18.35 22.26
N TYR A 168 -43.16 -17.77 21.67
CA TYR A 168 -41.85 -18.40 21.71
C TYR A 168 -41.26 -18.45 23.13
N LYS A 169 -41.42 -17.38 23.93
CA LYS A 169 -40.96 -17.37 25.33
C LYS A 169 -41.59 -18.45 26.16
N ARG A 170 -42.90 -18.72 25.97
CA ARG A 170 -43.63 -19.79 26.66
C ARG A 170 -43.20 -21.19 26.23
N SER A 171 -42.67 -21.36 25.00
CA SER A 171 -42.23 -22.66 24.50
C SER A 171 -40.79 -23.03 24.92
N ILE A 172 -40.07 -22.15 25.62
CA ILE A 172 -38.69 -22.41 26.05
C ILE A 172 -38.68 -23.37 27.23
N ASN A 173 -38.02 -24.53 27.03
CA ASN A 173 -37.82 -25.46 28.13
C ASN A 173 -36.54 -25.01 28.92
N CYS A 174 -36.77 -24.42 30.09
CA CYS A 174 -35.72 -23.93 30.96
C CYS A 174 -34.90 -25.01 31.67
N ASN A 175 -35.40 -26.24 31.67
CA ASN A 175 -34.61 -27.39 32.19
C ASN A 175 -33.57 -27.88 31.17
N LYS A 176 -33.78 -27.54 29.87
CA LYS A 176 -32.86 -27.94 28.79
C LYS A 176 -32.78 -26.82 27.73
N PRO A 177 -32.22 -25.63 28.09
CA PRO A 177 -32.19 -24.48 27.19
C PRO A 177 -31.23 -24.71 26.01
N LYS A 178 -31.68 -24.43 24.79
CA LYS A 178 -30.89 -24.52 23.55
C LYS A 178 -30.14 -23.23 23.30
N GLY A 179 -28.82 -23.24 23.54
CA GLY A 179 -27.94 -22.11 23.26
C GLY A 179 -27.93 -20.99 24.33
N PHE A 180 -27.01 -20.03 24.12
CA PHE A 180 -26.72 -18.97 25.09
C PHE A 180 -27.92 -18.07 25.41
N SER A 181 -28.64 -17.63 24.39
CA SER A 181 -29.75 -16.69 24.56
C SER A 181 -30.91 -17.27 25.36
N GLN A 182 -31.23 -18.57 25.20
CA GLN A 182 -32.27 -19.23 26.01
C GLN A 182 -31.79 -19.42 27.45
N ARG A 183 -30.51 -19.71 27.68
CA ARG A 183 -29.92 -19.79 29.03
C ARG A 183 -30.04 -18.47 29.78
N GLN A 184 -29.72 -17.35 29.09
CA GLN A 184 -29.86 -16.02 29.67
C GLN A 184 -31.34 -15.67 29.97
N TYR A 185 -32.26 -15.99 29.07
CA TYR A 185 -33.70 -15.79 29.32
C TYR A 185 -34.19 -16.60 30.50
N CYS A 186 -33.80 -17.87 30.62
CA CYS A 186 -34.21 -18.72 31.74
C CYS A 186 -33.65 -18.25 33.08
N LYS A 187 -32.44 -17.65 33.06
CA LYS A 187 -31.76 -17.16 34.27
C LYS A 187 -32.32 -15.79 34.74
N TYR A 188 -32.62 -14.89 33.80
CA TYR A 188 -32.89 -13.49 34.14
C TYR A 188 -34.21 -12.93 33.59
N GLY A 189 -34.87 -13.61 32.66
CA GLY A 189 -36.03 -13.08 31.92
C GLY A 189 -37.37 -13.68 32.25
N ARG A 190 -37.45 -14.70 33.10
CA ARG A 190 -38.71 -15.40 33.43
C ARG A 190 -39.53 -14.71 34.51
N ASN A 191 -38.92 -13.81 35.28
CA ASN A 191 -39.50 -13.14 36.42
C ASN A 191 -39.81 -11.65 36.19
N LYS A 192 -40.08 -11.25 34.93
CA LYS A 192 -40.55 -9.90 34.59
C LYS A 192 -41.91 -9.98 33.91
#